data_280207c35782d6e6ccd779e305a63506
#
_entry.id   280207c35782d6e6ccd779e305a63506
#
_cell.length_a   1.000
_cell.length_b   1.000
_cell.length_c   1.000
_cell.angle_alpha   90.00
_cell.angle_beta   90.00
_cell.angle_gamma   90.00
#
_symmetry.space_group_name_H-M   'P 1'
#
loop_
_entity.id
_entity.type
_entity.pdbx_description
1 polymer ?
#
loop_
_entity_poly.entity_id
_entity_poly.type
_entity_poly.pdbx_seq_one_letter_code
_entity_poly.pdbx_strand_id
1 'polypeptide(L)'
;MPKSLLVTGAAGFIGANFVHYWMQQHPDDKVVAYDALTYAGNRANLAALQDNPNFSFVHADICDYERVLQALREHGIDTVVHFAAES
;
A
#
# COMPACT_ATOMS: atom_id res chain seq x y z
N MET A 1 6.29 -12.05 -14.98
CA MET A 1 6.42 -10.57 -14.95
C MET A 1 6.09 -10.04 -13.57
N PRO A 2 6.86 -9.11 -13.05
CA PRO A 2 6.54 -8.52 -11.75
C PRO A 2 5.20 -7.81 -11.77
N LYS A 3 4.53 -7.84 -10.63
CA LYS A 3 3.26 -7.14 -10.46
C LYS A 3 3.49 -5.80 -9.78
N SER A 4 2.52 -4.91 -9.94
CA SER A 4 2.48 -3.63 -9.23
C SER A 4 1.17 -3.57 -8.46
N LEU A 5 1.26 -3.63 -7.14
CA LEU A 5 0.10 -3.70 -6.27
C LEU A 5 -0.18 -2.35 -5.61
N LEU A 6 -1.45 -1.99 -5.54
CA LEU A 6 -1.91 -0.92 -4.66
C LEU A 6 -2.61 -1.60 -3.48
N VAL A 7 -2.10 -1.39 -2.28
CA VAL A 7 -2.67 -1.99 -1.07
C VAL A 7 -3.29 -0.90 -0.23
N THR A 8 -4.62 -0.87 -0.15
CA THR A 8 -5.33 0.11 0.66
C THR A 8 -5.46 -0.39 2.09
N GLY A 9 -5.44 0.52 3.06
CA GLY A 9 -5.43 0.14 4.47
C GLY A 9 -4.13 -0.51 4.88
N ALA A 10 -3.04 -0.20 4.16
CA ALA A 10 -1.76 -0.90 4.33
C ALA A 10 -1.08 -0.62 5.65
N ALA A 11 -1.39 0.50 6.31
CA ALA A 11 -0.78 0.83 7.59
C ALA A 11 -1.51 0.19 8.78
N GLY A 12 -2.67 -0.42 8.56
CA GLY A 12 -3.35 -1.18 9.59
C GLY A 12 -2.63 -2.49 9.87
N PHE A 13 -3.03 -3.18 10.93
CA PHE A 13 -2.32 -4.38 11.36
C PHE A 13 -2.31 -5.47 10.29
N ILE A 14 -3.48 -5.79 9.75
CA ILE A 14 -3.59 -6.86 8.75
C ILE A 14 -2.95 -6.43 7.43
N GLY A 15 -3.20 -5.19 7.00
CA GLY A 15 -2.64 -4.67 5.77
C GLY A 15 -1.12 -4.63 5.79
N ALA A 16 -0.54 -4.16 6.90
CA ALA A 16 0.91 -4.10 7.03
C ALA A 16 1.53 -5.49 6.99
N ASN A 17 0.93 -6.45 7.68
CA ASN A 17 1.41 -7.83 7.65
C ASN A 17 1.37 -8.41 6.23
N PHE A 18 0.31 -8.09 5.48
CA PHE A 18 0.22 -8.53 4.09
C PHE A 18 1.34 -7.92 3.25
N VAL A 19 1.59 -6.62 3.41
CA VAL A 19 2.63 -5.94 2.63
C VAL A 19 3.99 -6.55 2.92
N HIS A 20 4.34 -6.76 4.19
CA HIS A 20 5.60 -7.39 4.55
C HIS A 20 5.72 -8.79 3.96
N TYR A 21 4.66 -9.59 4.08
CA TYR A 21 4.64 -10.93 3.53
C TYR A 21 4.85 -10.92 2.02
N TRP A 22 4.09 -10.07 1.32
CA TRP A 22 4.17 -10.03 -0.14
C TRP A 22 5.55 -9.62 -0.63
N MET A 23 6.12 -8.59 -0.04
CA MET A 23 7.44 -8.11 -0.46
C MET A 23 8.55 -9.11 -0.16
N GLN A 24 8.37 -9.91 0.89
CA GLN A 24 9.32 -10.96 1.20
C GLN A 24 9.24 -12.12 0.20
N GLN A 25 8.02 -12.51 -0.17
CA GLN A 25 7.78 -13.64 -1.07
C GLN A 25 7.96 -13.28 -2.54
N HIS A 26 7.76 -12.01 -2.88
CA HIS A 26 7.81 -11.52 -4.27
C HIS A 26 8.67 -10.27 -4.35
N PRO A 27 9.99 -10.41 -4.18
CA PRO A 27 10.87 -9.24 -4.06
C PRO A 27 10.97 -8.38 -5.31
N ASP A 28 10.56 -8.89 -6.47
CA ASP A 28 10.58 -8.13 -7.72
C ASP A 28 9.30 -7.34 -7.95
N ASP A 29 8.25 -7.60 -7.17
CA ASP A 29 7.00 -6.87 -7.31
C ASP A 29 7.08 -5.52 -6.64
N LYS A 30 6.33 -4.55 -7.19
CA LYS A 30 6.20 -3.24 -6.57
C LYS A 30 4.94 -3.21 -5.71
N VAL A 31 5.04 -2.56 -4.55
CA VAL A 31 3.91 -2.38 -3.66
C VAL A 31 3.78 -0.91 -3.31
N VAL A 32 2.62 -0.34 -3.60
CA VAL A 32 2.25 1.01 -3.19
C VAL A 32 1.26 0.88 -2.04
N ALA A 33 1.70 1.27 -0.86
CA ALA A 33 0.84 1.29 0.33
C ALA A 33 0.03 2.58 0.34
N TYR A 34 -1.27 2.46 0.48
CA TYR A 34 -2.19 3.58 0.44
C TYR A 34 -3.01 3.58 1.74
N ASP A 35 -2.90 4.63 2.53
CA ASP A 35 -3.58 4.67 3.82
C ASP A 35 -3.79 6.10 4.27
N ALA A 36 -4.92 6.36 4.88
CA ALA A 36 -5.25 7.66 5.44
C ALA A 36 -4.62 7.87 6.82
N LEU A 37 -4.03 6.83 7.40
CA LEU A 37 -3.44 6.86 8.75
C LEU A 37 -4.43 7.33 9.81
N THR A 38 -5.66 6.82 9.72
CA THR A 38 -6.66 7.09 10.73
C THR A 38 -6.39 6.27 11.98
N TYR A 39 -7.32 6.24 12.90
CA TYR A 39 -7.10 5.62 14.22
C TYR A 39 -6.55 4.19 14.16
N ALA A 40 -6.86 3.45 13.12
CA ALA A 40 -6.41 2.06 12.99
C ALA A 40 -5.09 1.94 12.23
N GLY A 41 -4.62 3.02 11.60
CA GLY A 41 -3.44 2.98 10.78
C GLY A 41 -2.23 3.53 11.51
N ASN A 42 -1.07 2.94 11.28
CA ASN A 42 0.17 3.41 11.87
C ASN A 42 1.31 3.22 10.87
N ARG A 43 1.83 4.32 10.38
CA ARG A 43 2.92 4.29 9.41
C ARG A 43 4.15 3.55 9.92
N ALA A 44 4.34 3.52 11.24
CA ALA A 44 5.46 2.78 11.83
C ALA A 44 5.42 1.29 11.51
N ASN A 45 4.23 0.74 11.25
CA ASN A 45 4.09 -0.66 10.85
C ASN A 45 4.82 -0.98 9.54
N LEU A 46 5.09 0.04 8.73
CA LEU A 46 5.74 -0.11 7.42
C LEU A 46 7.12 0.52 7.38
N ALA A 47 7.62 1.00 8.51
CA ALA A 47 8.88 1.75 8.56
C ALA A 47 10.06 0.94 8.02
N ALA A 48 10.07 -0.37 8.24
CA ALA A 48 11.17 -1.22 7.78
C ALA A 48 11.28 -1.30 6.26
N LEU A 49 10.23 -0.89 5.53
CA LEU A 49 10.21 -0.94 4.07
C LEU A 49 10.59 0.36 3.40
N GLN A 50 10.82 1.43 4.17
CA GLN A 50 11.03 2.76 3.61
C GLN A 50 12.19 2.84 2.62
N ASP A 51 13.24 2.06 2.85
CA ASP A 51 14.42 2.09 2.00
C ASP A 51 14.35 1.11 0.83
N ASN A 52 13.27 0.35 0.72
CA ASN A 52 13.13 -0.60 -0.37
C ASN A 52 12.67 0.14 -1.63
N PRO A 53 13.42 0.05 -2.74
CA PRO A 53 13.07 0.78 -3.97
C PRO A 53 11.75 0.33 -4.60
N ASN A 54 11.27 -0.84 -4.25
CA ASN A 54 9.99 -1.35 -4.78
C ASN A 54 8.80 -1.03 -3.87
N PHE A 55 9.03 -0.28 -2.79
CA PHE A 55 7.98 0.12 -1.87
C PHE A 55 7.73 1.62 -1.97
N SER A 56 6.47 2.02 -2.01
CA SER A 56 6.07 3.43 -1.94
C SER A 56 4.89 3.57 -1.00
N PHE A 57 4.77 4.72 -0.37
CA PHE A 57 3.65 5.00 0.53
C PHE A 57 2.91 6.24 0.07
N VAL A 58 1.59 6.16 -0.02
CA VAL A 58 0.71 7.28 -0.33
C VAL A 58 -0.20 7.52 0.87
N HIS A 59 -0.08 8.69 1.49
CA HIS A 59 -0.93 9.08 2.60
C HIS A 59 -2.14 9.84 2.06
N ALA A 60 -3.25 9.14 1.92
CA ALA A 60 -4.47 9.75 1.42
C ALA A 60 -5.68 8.88 1.77
N ASP A 61 -6.86 9.47 1.65
CA ASP A 61 -8.12 8.79 1.91
C ASP A 61 -8.54 7.98 0.69
N ILE A 62 -9.06 6.77 0.92
CA ILE A 62 -9.57 5.94 -0.18
C ILE A 62 -10.76 6.61 -0.90
N CYS A 63 -11.44 7.53 -0.23
CA CYS A 63 -12.54 8.28 -0.83
C CYS A 63 -12.06 9.42 -1.73
N ASP A 64 -10.76 9.70 -1.76
CA ASP A 64 -10.20 10.71 -2.63
C ASP A 64 -9.97 10.11 -4.02
N TYR A 65 -10.96 10.22 -4.87
CA TYR A 65 -10.95 9.65 -6.21
C TYR A 65 -9.74 10.04 -7.04
N GLU A 66 -9.42 11.33 -7.01
CA GLU A 66 -8.32 11.82 -7.85
C GLU A 66 -6.99 11.25 -7.40
N ARG A 67 -6.80 11.14 -6.09
CA ARG A 67 -5.57 10.55 -5.55
C ARG A 67 -5.45 9.08 -5.89
N VAL A 68 -6.56 8.34 -5.83
CA VAL A 68 -6.56 6.92 -6.19
C VAL A 68 -6.21 6.76 -7.66
N LEU A 69 -6.86 7.52 -8.54
CA LEU A 69 -6.59 7.46 -9.97
C LEU A 69 -5.15 7.85 -10.28
N GLN A 70 -4.65 8.88 -9.62
CA GLN A 70 -3.27 9.31 -9.79
C GLN A 70 -2.30 8.21 -9.40
N ALA A 71 -2.53 7.55 -8.27
CA ALA A 71 -1.68 6.48 -7.81
C ALA A 71 -1.69 5.30 -8.79
N LEU A 72 -2.86 4.95 -9.30
CA LEU A 72 -2.98 3.86 -10.26
C LEU A 72 -2.19 4.14 -11.53
N ARG A 73 -2.22 5.37 -12.02
CA ARG A 73 -1.51 5.75 -13.24
C ARG A 73 -0.01 5.92 -13.01
N GLU A 74 0.34 6.59 -11.93
CA GLU A 74 1.72 6.96 -11.63
C GLU A 74 2.60 5.75 -11.41
N HIS A 75 2.04 4.73 -10.77
CA HIS A 75 2.77 3.53 -10.40
C HIS A 75 2.50 2.34 -11.31
N GLY A 76 1.66 2.51 -12.34
CA GLY A 76 1.34 1.42 -13.25
C GLY A 76 0.70 0.23 -12.56
N ILE A 77 -0.24 0.49 -11.67
CA ILE A 77 -0.85 -0.54 -10.85
C ILE A 77 -1.68 -1.50 -11.70
N ASP A 78 -1.45 -2.79 -11.50
CA ASP A 78 -2.20 -3.85 -12.16
C ASP A 78 -3.05 -4.69 -11.20
N THR A 79 -2.83 -4.54 -9.90
CA THR A 79 -3.54 -5.33 -8.88
C THR A 79 -3.87 -4.43 -7.69
N VAL A 80 -5.12 -4.49 -7.23
CA VAL A 80 -5.55 -3.74 -6.04
C VAL A 80 -5.93 -4.73 -4.96
N VAL A 81 -5.35 -4.55 -3.77
CA VAL A 81 -5.68 -5.33 -2.58
C VAL A 81 -6.26 -4.36 -1.55
N HIS A 82 -7.50 -4.57 -1.16
CA HIS A 82 -8.25 -3.60 -0.37
C HIS A 82 -8.44 -4.09 1.07
N PHE A 83 -7.71 -3.49 1.99
CA PHE A 83 -7.86 -3.73 3.42
C PHE A 83 -8.43 -2.54 4.16
N ALA A 84 -8.75 -1.45 3.46
CA ALA A 84 -9.30 -0.27 4.11
C ALA A 84 -10.61 -0.65 4.77
N ALA A 85 -10.59 -0.68 6.08
CA ALA A 85 -11.76 -1.12 6.85
C ALA A 85 -12.79 -0.02 6.89
N GLU A 86 -14.03 -0.42 6.81
CA GLU A 86 -15.11 0.47 7.13
C GLU A 86 -15.40 0.32 8.60
N SER A 87 -15.37 1.38 9.27
CA SER A 87 -15.70 1.39 10.70
C SER A 87 -17.15 1.67 10.95
#